data_c14bef5cbe8f544c41dbf4a5629632e0
#
_entry.id   c14bef5cbe8f544c41dbf4a5629632e0
#
_cell.length_a   1.000
_cell.length_b   1.000
_cell.length_c   1.000
_cell.angle_alpha   90.00
_cell.angle_beta   90.00
_cell.angle_gamma   90.00
#
_symmetry.space_group_name_H-M   'P 1'
#
loop_
_entity.id
_entity.type
_entity.pdbx_description
1 polymer ?
#
loop_
_entity_poly.entity_id
_entity_poly.type
_entity_poly.pdbx_seq_one_letter_code
_entity_poly.pdbx_strand_id
1 'polypeptide(L)'
;VAVDGVDEDKTIAADPEAVLTDTVSYSGLLTEEEYILHGELMKKVMSDDGTVTAEPVLDANGDPVVVDKTFAADDSHGTIDITFNFDATGFTDGDELVVFETLLRGDTEITSHKDATDEGQTVMILHPSVGTTAADGVDGDQTVVADEKATIVDTVAYKDVVPGKEYTVTGTLMVKKSANGSDEPVVVDPETEEQLAPLVNFWNQLVEGATGEDPADVVTPVDPTEVTGEPLLDANGNPITASVTFTPEDTYGTVEVTFEFDASLLAGEELVAF
;
A
#
# COMPACT_ATOMS: atom_id res chain seq x y z
N VAL A 1 12.58 0.04 19.99
CA VAL A 1 11.38 0.58 19.30
C VAL A 1 11.47 0.21 17.84
N ALA A 2 10.54 -0.62 17.36
CA ALA A 2 10.47 -1.03 15.96
C ALA A 2 9.69 -0.01 15.14
N VAL A 3 10.18 0.30 13.94
CA VAL A 3 9.58 1.25 12.97
C VAL A 3 9.86 0.78 11.54
N ASP A 4 9.11 1.30 10.56
CA ASP A 4 9.49 1.21 9.15
C ASP A 4 10.90 1.79 8.95
N GLY A 5 11.76 1.08 8.26
CA GLY A 5 13.12 1.51 7.99
C GLY A 5 13.25 2.59 6.92
N VAL A 6 12.16 2.99 6.28
CA VAL A 6 12.12 3.97 5.19
C VAL A 6 11.67 5.36 5.70
N ASP A 7 10.55 5.43 6.42
CA ASP A 7 9.95 6.70 6.89
C ASP A 7 9.77 6.80 8.40
N GLU A 8 10.23 5.80 9.15
CA GLU A 8 10.30 5.76 10.61
C GLU A 8 8.92 5.77 11.31
N ASP A 9 7.83 5.39 10.60
CA ASP A 9 6.52 5.24 11.20
C ASP A 9 6.25 3.79 11.68
N LYS A 10 5.00 3.44 12.00
CA LYS A 10 4.58 2.14 12.51
C LYS A 10 3.90 1.26 11.47
N THR A 11 3.92 1.68 10.21
CA THR A 11 3.28 0.97 9.10
C THR A 11 4.30 0.64 8.02
N ILE A 12 4.33 -0.61 7.59
CA ILE A 12 5.23 -1.09 6.54
C ILE A 12 4.39 -1.48 5.33
N ALA A 13 4.69 -0.91 4.17
CA ALA A 13 4.05 -1.32 2.93
C ALA A 13 4.40 -2.78 2.58
N ALA A 14 3.41 -3.56 2.13
CA ALA A 14 3.61 -4.93 1.66
C ALA A 14 4.44 -4.93 0.37
N ASP A 15 5.76 -5.00 0.53
CA ASP A 15 6.79 -4.92 -0.51
C ASP A 15 7.74 -6.11 -0.42
N PRO A 16 8.29 -6.63 -1.55
CA PRO A 16 9.26 -7.73 -1.51
C PRO A 16 10.59 -7.35 -0.87
N GLU A 17 10.88 -6.05 -0.70
CA GLU A 17 12.10 -5.52 -0.09
C GLU A 17 11.78 -4.66 1.14
N ALA A 18 10.79 -5.07 1.94
CA ALA A 18 10.39 -4.38 3.15
C ALA A 18 11.54 -4.30 4.18
N VAL A 19 11.63 -3.16 4.86
CA VAL A 19 12.68 -2.88 5.84
C VAL A 19 12.04 -2.50 7.17
N LEU A 20 12.44 -3.20 8.24
CA LEU A 20 12.08 -2.86 9.61
C LEU A 20 13.35 -2.53 10.39
N THR A 21 13.39 -1.39 11.08
CA THR A 21 14.48 -1.02 11.99
C THR A 21 13.99 -1.04 13.42
N ASP A 22 14.70 -1.74 14.29
CA ASP A 22 14.45 -1.74 15.71
C ASP A 22 15.60 -1.09 16.47
N THR A 23 15.31 -0.02 17.21
CA THR A 23 16.22 0.66 18.13
C THR A 23 16.08 0.07 19.51
N VAL A 24 17.06 -0.70 19.92
CA VAL A 24 17.13 -1.37 21.25
C VAL A 24 17.94 -0.54 22.22
N SER A 25 17.34 -0.19 23.35
CA SER A 25 18.03 0.49 24.45
C SER A 25 18.64 -0.54 25.41
N TYR A 26 19.89 -0.33 25.80
CA TYR A 26 20.56 -1.17 26.81
C TYR A 26 21.06 -0.37 28.01
N SER A 27 21.19 -1.05 29.14
CA SER A 27 21.78 -0.47 30.38
C SER A 27 22.48 -1.53 31.20
N GLY A 28 23.50 -1.12 31.96
CA GLY A 28 24.25 -1.98 32.85
C GLY A 28 25.29 -2.87 32.15
N LEU A 29 25.65 -2.58 30.91
CA LEU A 29 26.69 -3.31 30.21
C LEU A 29 28.08 -2.90 30.69
N LEU A 30 29.02 -3.83 30.54
CA LEU A 30 30.44 -3.56 30.73
C LEU A 30 31.01 -2.89 29.48
N THR A 31 31.73 -1.79 29.65
CA THR A 31 32.36 -1.09 28.54
C THR A 31 33.54 -1.91 27.96
N GLU A 32 33.77 -1.75 26.65
CA GLU A 32 34.81 -2.45 25.89
C GLU A 32 34.62 -3.99 25.82
N GLU A 33 33.54 -4.54 26.39
CA GLU A 33 33.17 -5.94 26.23
C GLU A 33 32.30 -6.10 24.94
N GLU A 34 32.51 -7.22 24.25
CA GLU A 34 31.74 -7.57 23.06
C GLU A 34 30.44 -8.29 23.42
N TYR A 35 29.36 -7.84 22.79
CA TYR A 35 28.01 -8.41 22.91
C TYR A 35 27.46 -8.74 21.54
N ILE A 36 26.50 -9.64 21.49
CA ILE A 36 25.69 -9.95 20.31
C ILE A 36 24.26 -9.63 20.66
N LEU A 37 23.63 -8.74 19.88
CA LEU A 37 22.18 -8.54 19.88
C LEU A 37 21.60 -9.42 18.79
N HIS A 38 20.85 -10.44 19.22
CA HIS A 38 20.10 -11.34 18.35
C HIS A 38 18.65 -10.85 18.28
N GLY A 39 18.16 -10.49 17.10
CA GLY A 39 16.79 -10.09 16.83
C GLY A 39 16.07 -11.15 16.03
N GLU A 40 14.82 -11.42 16.38
CA GLU A 40 13.91 -12.35 15.70
C GLU A 40 12.66 -11.59 15.26
N LEU A 41 12.34 -11.61 13.96
CA LEU A 41 11.10 -11.01 13.46
C LEU A 41 9.95 -12.00 13.61
N MET A 42 8.90 -11.59 14.30
CA MET A 42 7.76 -12.44 14.67
C MET A 42 6.45 -11.85 14.14
N LYS A 43 5.54 -12.69 13.67
CA LYS A 43 4.15 -12.32 13.35
C LYS A 43 3.29 -12.55 14.59
N LYS A 44 2.52 -11.54 14.99
CA LYS A 44 1.52 -11.69 16.05
C LYS A 44 0.37 -12.59 15.60
N VAL A 45 -0.08 -13.45 16.49
CA VAL A 45 -1.23 -14.33 16.28
C VAL A 45 -2.19 -14.15 17.45
N MET A 46 -3.43 -13.76 17.12
CA MET A 46 -4.50 -13.65 18.12
C MET A 46 -5.34 -14.91 18.11
N SER A 47 -5.45 -15.56 19.25
CA SER A 47 -6.33 -16.72 19.45
C SER A 47 -7.79 -16.29 19.71
N ASP A 48 -8.75 -17.20 19.52
CA ASP A 48 -10.18 -16.92 19.72
C ASP A 48 -10.53 -16.46 21.15
N ASP A 49 -9.70 -16.78 22.14
CA ASP A 49 -9.87 -16.35 23.53
C ASP A 49 -9.23 -14.98 23.84
N GLY A 50 -8.65 -14.31 22.82
CA GLY A 50 -7.98 -13.02 22.93
C GLY A 50 -6.52 -13.09 23.40
N THR A 51 -5.95 -14.30 23.52
CA THR A 51 -4.52 -14.46 23.83
C THR A 51 -3.68 -14.08 22.60
N VAL A 52 -2.71 -13.18 22.81
CA VAL A 52 -1.73 -12.79 21.78
C VAL A 52 -0.48 -13.65 21.97
N THR A 53 -0.09 -14.33 20.88
CA THR A 53 1.17 -15.08 20.76
C THR A 53 1.94 -14.56 19.55
N ALA A 54 3.14 -15.07 19.30
CA ALA A 54 3.91 -14.72 18.12
C ALA A 54 4.54 -15.97 17.50
N GLU A 55 4.59 -15.99 16.16
CA GLU A 55 5.21 -17.04 15.36
C GLU A 55 6.34 -16.44 14.52
N PRO A 56 7.46 -17.17 14.29
CA PRO A 56 8.56 -16.66 13.46
C PRO A 56 8.09 -16.29 12.05
N VAL A 57 8.50 -15.13 11.59
CA VAL A 57 8.44 -14.79 10.16
C VAL A 57 9.51 -15.61 9.45
N LEU A 58 9.13 -16.27 8.33
CA LEU A 58 10.02 -17.13 7.58
C LEU A 58 10.42 -16.47 6.26
N ASP A 59 11.67 -16.66 5.87
CA ASP A 59 12.16 -16.26 4.56
C ASP A 59 11.70 -17.22 3.44
N ALA A 60 12.10 -16.95 2.20
CA ALA A 60 11.73 -17.78 1.03
C ALA A 60 12.27 -19.23 1.09
N ASN A 61 13.24 -19.52 1.97
CA ASN A 61 13.78 -20.88 2.20
C ASN A 61 13.05 -21.62 3.32
N GLY A 62 12.19 -20.91 4.07
CA GLY A 62 11.51 -21.42 5.25
C GLY A 62 12.33 -21.29 6.54
N ASP A 63 13.39 -20.50 6.52
CA ASP A 63 14.20 -20.19 7.70
C ASP A 63 13.67 -18.93 8.41
N PRO A 64 13.76 -18.84 9.76
CA PRO A 64 13.35 -17.64 10.49
C PRO A 64 14.13 -16.39 10.04
N VAL A 65 13.42 -15.26 9.90
CA VAL A 65 14.03 -13.95 9.64
C VAL A 65 14.66 -13.44 10.93
N VAL A 66 16.00 -13.51 11.01
CA VAL A 66 16.77 -13.14 12.19
C VAL A 66 17.94 -12.21 11.82
N VAL A 67 18.38 -11.41 12.79
CA VAL A 67 19.54 -10.53 12.65
C VAL A 67 20.42 -10.66 13.88
N ASP A 68 21.70 -10.91 13.66
CA ASP A 68 22.74 -10.86 14.70
C ASP A 68 23.60 -9.63 14.48
N LYS A 69 23.70 -8.77 15.49
CA LYS A 69 24.58 -7.60 15.50
C LYS A 69 25.58 -7.66 16.65
N THR A 70 26.85 -7.83 16.31
CA THR A 70 27.94 -7.76 17.27
C THR A 70 28.33 -6.31 17.51
N PHE A 71 28.49 -5.90 18.77
CA PHE A 71 28.93 -4.58 19.15
C PHE A 71 29.74 -4.60 20.45
N ALA A 72 30.61 -3.61 20.62
CA ALA A 72 31.23 -3.31 21.90
C ALA A 72 30.50 -2.11 22.52
N ALA A 73 30.14 -2.20 23.82
CA ALA A 73 29.46 -1.10 24.49
C ALA A 73 30.48 0.00 24.84
N ASP A 74 30.29 1.21 24.25
CA ASP A 74 31.12 2.38 24.55
C ASP A 74 30.83 2.96 25.93
N ASP A 75 29.58 2.81 26.40
CA ASP A 75 29.11 3.21 27.72
C ASP A 75 28.26 2.07 28.31
N SER A 76 28.05 2.10 29.63
CA SER A 76 27.20 1.13 30.33
C SER A 76 25.71 1.22 29.90
N HIS A 77 25.31 2.26 29.21
CA HIS A 77 23.97 2.46 28.66
C HIS A 77 24.05 3.11 27.26
N GLY A 78 23.09 2.81 26.42
CA GLY A 78 23.05 3.33 25.06
C GLY A 78 21.94 2.71 24.26
N THR A 79 22.02 2.89 22.94
CA THR A 79 21.11 2.29 21.98
C THR A 79 21.88 1.59 20.88
N ILE A 80 21.25 0.61 20.24
CA ILE A 80 21.77 -0.09 19.08
C ILE A 80 20.60 -0.43 18.16
N ASP A 81 20.79 -0.15 16.84
CA ASP A 81 19.80 -0.46 15.84
C ASP A 81 20.09 -1.81 15.20
N ILE A 82 19.07 -2.62 14.98
CA ILE A 82 19.07 -3.80 14.12
C ILE A 82 18.06 -3.60 12.99
N THR A 83 18.40 -4.08 11.80
CA THR A 83 17.56 -3.88 10.61
C THR A 83 17.25 -5.22 9.99
N PHE A 84 15.96 -5.51 9.82
CA PHE A 84 15.44 -6.67 9.11
C PHE A 84 15.07 -6.28 7.69
N ASN A 85 15.50 -7.11 6.72
CA ASN A 85 15.03 -7.04 5.35
C ASN A 85 14.26 -8.32 5.07
N PHE A 86 13.02 -8.21 4.61
CA PHE A 86 12.14 -9.35 4.40
C PHE A 86 11.14 -9.10 3.28
N ASP A 87 10.53 -10.17 2.78
CA ASP A 87 9.43 -10.07 1.82
C ASP A 87 8.11 -9.94 2.58
N ALA A 88 7.47 -8.77 2.46
CA ALA A 88 6.19 -8.49 3.11
C ALA A 88 4.96 -8.80 2.23
N THR A 89 5.13 -9.24 0.97
CA THR A 89 4.03 -9.44 0.02
C THR A 89 3.09 -10.58 0.40
N GLY A 90 3.57 -11.52 1.22
CA GLY A 90 2.79 -12.68 1.69
C GLY A 90 1.92 -12.42 2.92
N PHE A 91 2.02 -11.24 3.54
CA PHE A 91 1.18 -10.88 4.68
C PHE A 91 -0.20 -10.41 4.24
N THR A 92 -1.15 -10.37 5.18
CA THR A 92 -2.48 -9.78 4.98
C THR A 92 -2.49 -8.35 5.48
N ASP A 93 -3.30 -7.49 4.86
CA ASP A 93 -3.50 -6.12 5.32
C ASP A 93 -3.94 -6.09 6.79
N GLY A 94 -3.22 -5.31 7.59
CA GLY A 94 -3.41 -5.23 9.05
C GLY A 94 -2.68 -6.31 9.87
N ASP A 95 -1.90 -7.21 9.24
CA ASP A 95 -1.02 -8.11 10.00
C ASP A 95 -0.01 -7.32 10.82
N GLU A 96 0.18 -7.72 12.08
CA GLU A 96 1.12 -7.09 12.99
C GLU A 96 2.39 -7.93 13.17
N LEU A 97 3.54 -7.29 13.03
CA LEU A 97 4.85 -7.88 13.31
C LEU A 97 5.43 -7.29 14.60
N VAL A 98 6.15 -8.11 15.35
CA VAL A 98 6.82 -7.72 16.59
C VAL A 98 8.25 -8.23 16.59
N VAL A 99 9.18 -7.43 17.10
CA VAL A 99 10.58 -7.85 17.23
C VAL A 99 10.82 -8.44 18.63
N PHE A 100 11.47 -9.58 18.67
CA PHE A 100 11.99 -10.18 19.87
C PHE A 100 13.51 -10.06 19.90
N GLU A 101 14.08 -9.67 21.03
CA GLU A 101 15.52 -9.48 21.17
C GLU A 101 16.10 -10.37 22.28
N THR A 102 17.32 -10.85 22.02
CA THR A 102 18.15 -11.54 23.00
C THR A 102 19.55 -10.95 23.00
N LEU A 103 20.02 -10.49 24.14
CA LEU A 103 21.38 -10.01 24.30
C LEU A 103 22.28 -11.11 24.85
N LEU A 104 23.35 -11.39 24.13
CA LEU A 104 24.34 -12.41 24.50
C LEU A 104 25.71 -11.80 24.71
N ARG A 105 26.52 -12.47 25.60
CA ARG A 105 27.96 -12.27 25.69
C ARG A 105 28.66 -13.61 25.48
N GLY A 106 29.34 -13.75 24.35
CA GLY A 106 29.72 -15.06 23.86
C GLY A 106 28.48 -15.92 23.64
N ASP A 107 28.48 -17.15 24.15
CA ASP A 107 27.34 -18.08 24.05
C ASP A 107 26.34 -17.94 25.23
N THR A 108 26.50 -16.93 26.09
CA THR A 108 25.68 -16.78 27.27
C THR A 108 24.64 -15.69 27.10
N GLU A 109 23.34 -16.03 27.22
CA GLU A 109 22.25 -15.07 27.30
C GLU A 109 22.39 -14.21 28.56
N ILE A 110 22.40 -12.90 28.37
CA ILE A 110 22.43 -11.90 29.44
C ILE A 110 21.01 -11.47 29.81
N THR A 111 20.19 -11.18 28.80
CA THR A 111 18.79 -10.80 28.96
C THR A 111 18.08 -10.97 27.63
N SER A 112 16.75 -11.01 27.69
CA SER A 112 15.90 -11.01 26.47
C SER A 112 14.66 -10.17 26.70
N HIS A 113 14.09 -9.66 25.60
CA HIS A 113 12.79 -9.00 25.53
C HIS A 113 11.95 -9.74 24.49
N LYS A 114 10.95 -10.52 24.93
CA LYS A 114 10.10 -11.37 24.10
C LYS A 114 8.64 -11.21 24.52
N ASP A 115 8.10 -10.00 24.30
CA ASP A 115 6.71 -9.66 24.64
C ASP A 115 5.90 -9.37 23.37
N ALA A 116 5.04 -10.32 22.97
CA ALA A 116 4.18 -10.18 21.81
C ALA A 116 3.14 -9.04 21.94
N THR A 117 2.96 -8.47 23.13
CA THR A 117 2.00 -7.39 23.38
C THR A 117 2.64 -6.00 23.43
N ASP A 118 3.97 -5.90 23.25
CA ASP A 118 4.66 -4.62 23.29
C ASP A 118 4.38 -3.81 22.00
N GLU A 119 3.56 -2.76 22.13
CA GLU A 119 3.25 -1.82 21.05
C GLU A 119 4.50 -1.05 20.56
N GLY A 120 5.49 -0.84 21.46
CA GLY A 120 6.76 -0.20 21.10
C GLY A 120 7.58 -1.02 20.11
N GLN A 121 7.44 -2.35 20.14
CA GLN A 121 8.14 -3.30 19.28
C GLN A 121 7.28 -3.80 18.11
N THR A 122 6.07 -3.26 17.95
CA THR A 122 5.11 -3.68 16.93
C THR A 122 5.08 -2.70 15.77
N VAL A 123 4.97 -3.24 14.56
CA VAL A 123 4.63 -2.54 13.31
C VAL A 123 3.47 -3.27 12.62
N MET A 124 2.74 -2.57 11.75
CA MET A 124 1.61 -3.11 10.99
C MET A 124 1.96 -3.18 9.49
N ILE A 125 1.55 -4.25 8.81
CA ILE A 125 1.68 -4.38 7.36
C ILE A 125 0.43 -3.80 6.69
N LEU A 126 0.63 -2.94 5.68
CA LEU A 126 -0.44 -2.39 4.84
C LEU A 126 -0.14 -2.69 3.36
N HIS A 127 -1.19 -3.06 2.62
CA HIS A 127 -1.06 -3.29 1.19
C HIS A 127 -1.26 -1.99 0.41
N PRO A 128 -0.36 -1.65 -0.55
CA PRO A 128 -0.58 -0.55 -1.46
C PRO A 128 -1.91 -0.67 -2.17
N SER A 129 -2.63 0.44 -2.27
CA SER A 129 -3.92 0.50 -2.92
C SER A 129 -4.02 1.70 -3.85
N VAL A 130 -4.86 1.58 -4.87
CA VAL A 130 -5.13 2.66 -5.83
C VAL A 130 -6.64 2.80 -6.06
N GLY A 131 -7.06 4.04 -6.30
CA GLY A 131 -8.40 4.33 -6.77
C GLY A 131 -8.32 5.41 -7.84
N THR A 132 -9.27 5.45 -8.80
CA THR A 132 -9.15 6.34 -9.96
C THR A 132 -10.42 7.15 -10.19
N THR A 133 -10.26 8.33 -10.82
CA THR A 133 -11.36 9.17 -11.30
C THR A 133 -11.00 9.76 -12.66
N ALA A 134 -11.76 9.38 -13.68
CA ALA A 134 -11.57 9.86 -15.04
C ALA A 134 -12.42 11.10 -15.34
N ALA A 135 -11.85 12.06 -16.07
CA ALA A 135 -12.52 13.29 -16.52
C ALA A 135 -12.07 13.68 -17.92
N ASP A 136 -12.86 14.54 -18.60
CA ASP A 136 -12.43 15.19 -19.84
C ASP A 136 -11.16 16.02 -19.60
N GLY A 137 -10.13 15.80 -20.40
CA GLY A 137 -8.87 16.54 -20.31
C GLY A 137 -8.94 18.01 -20.72
N VAL A 138 -10.09 18.48 -21.26
CA VAL A 138 -10.27 19.86 -21.74
C VAL A 138 -10.91 20.75 -20.67
N ASP A 139 -12.00 20.31 -20.06
CA ASP A 139 -12.77 21.11 -19.10
C ASP A 139 -12.98 20.45 -17.74
N GLY A 140 -12.56 19.19 -17.57
CA GLY A 140 -12.56 18.48 -16.30
C GLY A 140 -13.91 17.88 -15.92
N ASP A 141 -14.90 17.93 -16.80
CA ASP A 141 -16.18 17.26 -16.56
C ASP A 141 -16.12 15.77 -16.99
N GLN A 142 -17.24 15.04 -16.87
CA GLN A 142 -17.31 13.62 -17.24
C GLN A 142 -17.92 13.39 -18.64
N THR A 143 -17.89 14.40 -19.50
CA THR A 143 -18.47 14.33 -20.83
C THR A 143 -17.44 14.70 -21.90
N VAL A 144 -16.87 13.72 -22.55
CA VAL A 144 -15.87 13.92 -23.60
C VAL A 144 -16.57 14.21 -24.94
N VAL A 145 -16.15 15.24 -25.65
CA VAL A 145 -16.64 15.53 -27.00
C VAL A 145 -16.13 14.47 -27.97
N ALA A 146 -17.04 13.88 -28.75
CA ALA A 146 -16.71 12.89 -29.76
C ALA A 146 -15.97 13.53 -30.94
N ASP A 147 -14.66 13.61 -30.88
CA ASP A 147 -13.80 14.15 -31.94
C ASP A 147 -12.55 13.27 -32.16
N GLU A 148 -11.72 13.62 -33.18
CA GLU A 148 -10.54 12.82 -33.57
C GLU A 148 -9.38 12.89 -32.54
N LYS A 149 -9.45 13.78 -31.55
CA LYS A 149 -8.39 14.02 -30.55
C LYS A 149 -8.98 14.23 -29.16
N ALA A 150 -9.81 13.31 -28.76
CA ALA A 150 -10.35 13.31 -27.41
C ALA A 150 -9.26 12.98 -26.38
N THR A 151 -9.37 13.59 -25.20
CA THR A 151 -8.44 13.37 -24.10
C THR A 151 -9.22 13.04 -22.83
N ILE A 152 -8.84 11.95 -22.18
CA ILE A 152 -9.29 11.62 -20.83
C ILE A 152 -8.08 11.71 -19.90
N VAL A 153 -8.23 12.41 -18.78
CA VAL A 153 -7.27 12.40 -17.67
C VAL A 153 -7.87 11.57 -16.55
N ASP A 154 -7.18 10.49 -16.20
CA ASP A 154 -7.52 9.66 -15.06
C ASP A 154 -6.61 10.01 -13.89
N THR A 155 -7.20 10.59 -12.84
CA THR A 155 -6.50 10.90 -11.60
C THR A 155 -6.47 9.65 -10.74
N VAL A 156 -5.29 9.06 -10.58
CA VAL A 156 -5.05 7.88 -9.76
C VAL A 156 -4.57 8.31 -8.39
N ALA A 157 -5.38 8.10 -7.37
CA ALA A 157 -4.98 8.24 -5.98
C ALA A 157 -4.32 6.94 -5.51
N TYR A 158 -3.19 7.05 -4.83
CA TYR A 158 -2.47 5.92 -4.26
C TYR A 158 -2.32 6.08 -2.75
N LYS A 159 -2.21 4.95 -2.05
CA LYS A 159 -2.03 4.88 -0.60
C LYS A 159 -1.18 3.66 -0.23
N ASP A 160 -0.48 3.78 0.92
CA ASP A 160 0.35 2.74 1.53
C ASP A 160 1.48 2.26 0.59
N VAL A 161 2.04 3.20 -0.21
CA VAL A 161 3.22 2.98 -1.05
C VAL A 161 4.49 3.38 -0.31
N VAL A 162 5.64 2.84 -0.73
CA VAL A 162 6.95 3.16 -0.15
C VAL A 162 7.48 4.47 -0.72
N PRO A 163 7.71 5.52 0.10
CA PRO A 163 8.33 6.76 -0.36
C PRO A 163 9.71 6.55 -0.97
N GLY A 164 10.02 7.29 -2.04
CA GLY A 164 11.30 7.21 -2.74
C GLY A 164 11.47 6.00 -3.67
N LYS A 165 10.54 5.05 -3.70
CA LYS A 165 10.53 3.93 -4.64
C LYS A 165 9.82 4.31 -5.94
N GLU A 166 10.33 3.85 -7.09
CA GLU A 166 9.70 4.08 -8.39
C GLU A 166 8.53 3.13 -8.63
N TYR A 167 7.38 3.69 -9.01
CA TYR A 167 6.17 2.97 -9.39
C TYR A 167 5.73 3.34 -10.79
N THR A 168 5.07 2.40 -11.48
CA THR A 168 4.42 2.64 -12.77
C THR A 168 2.95 2.29 -12.68
N VAL A 169 2.09 3.27 -12.97
CA VAL A 169 0.65 3.05 -13.17
C VAL A 169 0.40 2.91 -14.66
N THR A 170 -0.32 1.87 -15.03
CA THR A 170 -0.76 1.64 -16.42
C THR A 170 -2.28 1.52 -16.43
N GLY A 171 -2.93 2.37 -17.18
CA GLY A 171 -4.37 2.33 -17.40
C GLY A 171 -4.73 1.81 -18.78
N THR A 172 -5.90 1.18 -18.91
CA THR A 172 -6.51 0.76 -20.16
C THR A 172 -7.88 1.40 -20.29
N LEU A 173 -8.16 2.03 -21.44
CA LEU A 173 -9.46 2.62 -21.68
C LEU A 173 -10.43 1.54 -22.19
N MET A 174 -11.60 1.41 -21.53
CA MET A 174 -12.60 0.39 -21.81
C MET A 174 -13.91 1.05 -22.22
N VAL A 175 -14.66 0.41 -23.11
CA VAL A 175 -16.07 0.74 -23.40
C VAL A 175 -16.91 -0.06 -22.41
N LYS A 176 -17.69 0.63 -21.59
CA LYS A 176 -18.57 0.02 -20.58
C LYS A 176 -19.71 -0.74 -21.26
N LYS A 177 -19.93 -1.99 -20.90
CA LYS A 177 -21.07 -2.80 -21.37
C LYS A 177 -22.00 -3.09 -20.21
N SER A 178 -23.30 -2.92 -20.41
CA SER A 178 -24.30 -3.37 -19.46
C SER A 178 -24.27 -4.90 -19.35
N ALA A 179 -24.19 -5.43 -18.14
CA ALA A 179 -24.17 -6.87 -17.86
C ALA A 179 -25.42 -7.63 -18.41
N ASN A 180 -26.48 -6.91 -18.79
CA ASN A 180 -27.74 -7.47 -19.26
C ASN A 180 -27.93 -7.38 -20.79
N GLY A 181 -26.94 -6.93 -21.56
CA GLY A 181 -27.02 -6.87 -23.02
C GLY A 181 -28.14 -5.96 -23.57
N SER A 182 -28.64 -5.02 -22.78
CA SER A 182 -29.55 -3.97 -23.19
C SER A 182 -28.77 -2.67 -23.33
N ASP A 183 -28.90 -2.01 -24.48
CA ASP A 183 -28.34 -0.68 -24.77
C ASP A 183 -29.03 0.44 -23.96
N GLU A 184 -29.55 0.15 -22.80
CA GLU A 184 -30.15 1.15 -21.91
C GLU A 184 -29.11 1.62 -20.90
N PRO A 185 -29.02 2.93 -20.63
CA PRO A 185 -28.05 3.47 -19.65
C PRO A 185 -28.28 2.80 -18.28
N VAL A 186 -27.19 2.34 -17.66
CA VAL A 186 -27.23 1.75 -16.33
C VAL A 186 -27.60 2.85 -15.34
N VAL A 187 -28.85 2.82 -14.90
CA VAL A 187 -29.29 3.63 -13.75
C VAL A 187 -28.74 2.92 -12.51
N VAL A 188 -27.77 3.50 -11.86
CA VAL A 188 -27.24 2.99 -10.58
C VAL A 188 -28.38 3.06 -9.57
N ASP A 189 -28.81 1.90 -9.07
CA ASP A 189 -29.87 1.80 -8.06
C ASP A 189 -29.30 2.29 -6.71
N PRO A 190 -29.92 3.29 -6.06
CA PRO A 190 -29.45 3.82 -4.78
C PRO A 190 -29.43 2.77 -3.63
N GLU A 191 -29.95 1.56 -3.83
CA GLU A 191 -29.87 0.48 -2.82
C GLU A 191 -28.49 -0.21 -2.76
N THR A 192 -27.58 0.07 -3.70
CA THR A 192 -26.17 -0.45 -3.69
C THR A 192 -25.21 0.40 -2.85
N GLU A 193 -25.64 1.55 -2.33
CA GLU A 193 -24.79 2.44 -1.50
C GLU A 193 -24.22 1.77 -0.24
N GLU A 194 -24.89 0.75 0.32
CA GLU A 194 -24.43 0.11 1.56
C GLU A 194 -23.21 -0.81 1.34
N GLN A 195 -22.99 -1.33 0.13
CA GLN A 195 -21.83 -2.15 -0.22
C GLN A 195 -20.62 -1.32 -0.64
N LEU A 196 -20.86 -0.09 -1.11
CA LEU A 196 -19.81 0.84 -1.54
C LEU A 196 -19.30 1.75 -0.39
N ALA A 197 -19.97 1.73 0.76
CA ALA A 197 -19.62 2.58 1.90
C ALA A 197 -18.15 2.50 2.36
N PRO A 198 -17.45 1.34 2.35
CA PRO A 198 -16.03 1.29 2.68
C PRO A 198 -15.15 1.99 1.65
N LEU A 199 -15.46 1.88 0.35
CA LEU A 199 -14.71 2.52 -0.75
C LEU A 199 -14.95 4.03 -0.77
N VAL A 200 -16.19 4.47 -0.53
CA VAL A 200 -16.56 5.90 -0.41
C VAL A 200 -15.85 6.54 0.78
N ASN A 201 -15.79 5.86 1.93
CA ASN A 201 -15.06 6.35 3.09
C ASN A 201 -13.56 6.43 2.85
N PHE A 202 -12.99 5.49 2.11
CA PHE A 202 -11.60 5.51 1.67
C PHE A 202 -11.33 6.74 0.79
N TRP A 203 -12.15 7.00 -0.23
CA TRP A 203 -12.05 8.17 -1.09
C TRP A 203 -12.20 9.49 -0.35
N ASN A 204 -13.19 9.60 0.53
CA ASN A 204 -13.42 10.82 1.31
C ASN A 204 -12.22 11.14 2.22
N GLN A 205 -11.58 10.14 2.85
CA GLN A 205 -10.39 10.35 3.64
C GLN A 205 -9.18 10.80 2.80
N LEU A 206 -9.06 10.27 1.58
CA LEU A 206 -7.96 10.61 0.67
C LEU A 206 -8.10 12.04 0.12
N VAL A 207 -9.30 12.43 -0.31
CA VAL A 207 -9.61 13.75 -0.88
C VAL A 207 -9.52 14.84 0.20
N GLU A 208 -10.02 14.61 1.43
CA GLU A 208 -9.85 15.56 2.56
C GLU A 208 -8.38 15.80 2.90
N GLY A 209 -7.53 14.77 2.80
CA GLY A 209 -6.09 14.89 3.03
C GLY A 209 -5.36 15.67 1.93
N ALA A 210 -5.79 15.53 0.68
CA ALA A 210 -5.08 16.06 -0.48
C ALA A 210 -5.53 17.46 -0.93
N THR A 211 -6.81 17.80 -0.82
CA THR A 211 -7.36 19.05 -1.39
C THR A 211 -8.03 19.98 -0.40
N GLY A 212 -8.47 19.50 0.76
CA GLY A 212 -9.24 20.30 1.73
C GLY A 212 -10.63 20.72 1.24
N GLU A 213 -11.16 20.06 0.19
CA GLU A 213 -12.50 20.32 -0.37
C GLU A 213 -13.55 19.38 0.21
N ASP A 214 -14.83 19.81 0.15
CA ASP A 214 -15.96 19.08 0.74
C ASP A 214 -16.23 17.76 0.01
N PRO A 215 -16.21 16.59 0.70
CA PRO A 215 -16.40 15.28 0.09
C PRO A 215 -17.77 15.06 -0.56
N ALA A 216 -18.74 15.99 -0.43
CA ALA A 216 -20.05 15.86 -1.05
C ALA A 216 -20.08 15.94 -2.59
N ASP A 217 -18.98 16.43 -3.21
CA ASP A 217 -18.83 16.54 -4.67
C ASP A 217 -18.01 15.40 -5.30
N VAL A 218 -17.58 14.41 -4.52
CA VAL A 218 -16.77 13.29 -5.01
C VAL A 218 -17.65 12.19 -5.57
N VAL A 219 -17.50 11.91 -6.87
CA VAL A 219 -18.17 10.81 -7.56
C VAL A 219 -17.69 9.47 -7.00
N THR A 220 -18.62 8.60 -6.61
CA THR A 220 -18.32 7.27 -6.08
C THR A 220 -17.56 6.41 -7.10
N PRO A 221 -16.42 5.79 -6.74
CA PRO A 221 -15.74 4.86 -7.62
C PRO A 221 -16.63 3.66 -7.97
N VAL A 222 -16.63 3.23 -9.22
CA VAL A 222 -17.34 2.02 -9.65
C VAL A 222 -16.49 0.81 -9.25
N ASP A 223 -17.10 -0.21 -8.61
CA ASP A 223 -16.43 -1.47 -8.32
C ASP A 223 -15.99 -2.13 -9.65
N PRO A 224 -14.68 -2.33 -9.90
CA PRO A 224 -14.20 -2.92 -11.13
C PRO A 224 -14.68 -4.36 -11.37
N THR A 225 -15.20 -5.05 -10.34
CA THR A 225 -15.75 -6.40 -10.48
C THR A 225 -17.17 -6.43 -11.08
N GLU A 226 -17.89 -5.30 -11.07
CA GLU A 226 -19.27 -5.19 -11.60
C GLU A 226 -19.33 -4.57 -13.00
N VAL A 227 -18.26 -3.92 -13.48
CA VAL A 227 -18.21 -3.33 -14.82
C VAL A 227 -17.57 -4.30 -15.79
N THR A 228 -18.39 -4.90 -16.64
CA THR A 228 -17.88 -5.63 -17.79
C THR A 228 -17.67 -4.63 -18.95
N GLY A 229 -16.46 -4.59 -19.50
CA GLY A 229 -16.12 -3.74 -20.64
C GLY A 229 -15.28 -4.50 -21.65
N GLU A 230 -15.23 -3.98 -22.88
CA GLU A 230 -14.25 -4.41 -23.87
C GLU A 230 -13.21 -3.31 -24.02
N PRO A 231 -11.90 -3.64 -24.18
CA PRO A 231 -10.88 -2.64 -24.44
C PRO A 231 -11.24 -1.78 -25.63
N LEU A 232 -11.16 -0.46 -25.48
CA LEU A 232 -11.24 0.45 -26.61
C LEU A 232 -9.98 0.26 -27.46
N LEU A 233 -10.17 0.02 -28.76
CA LEU A 233 -9.09 -0.29 -29.69
C LEU A 233 -8.72 0.93 -30.53
N ASP A 234 -7.44 1.10 -30.82
CA ASP A 234 -6.94 2.05 -31.80
C ASP A 234 -7.24 1.59 -33.25
N ALA A 235 -6.92 2.39 -34.25
CA ALA A 235 -7.11 2.08 -35.65
C ALA A 235 -6.35 0.83 -36.16
N ASN A 236 -5.38 0.32 -35.38
CA ASN A 236 -4.60 -0.89 -35.66
C ASN A 236 -5.14 -2.12 -34.92
N GLY A 237 -6.15 -1.95 -34.10
CA GLY A 237 -6.75 -3.01 -33.28
C GLY A 237 -6.02 -3.30 -31.97
N ASN A 238 -5.18 -2.38 -31.48
CA ASN A 238 -4.53 -2.51 -30.18
C ASN A 238 -5.35 -1.79 -29.11
N PRO A 239 -5.39 -2.29 -27.85
CA PRO A 239 -5.98 -1.58 -26.73
C PRO A 239 -5.36 -0.19 -26.53
N ILE A 240 -6.20 0.81 -26.25
CA ILE A 240 -5.74 2.15 -25.87
C ILE A 240 -5.31 2.08 -24.41
N THR A 241 -4.01 2.23 -24.22
CA THR A 241 -3.36 2.21 -22.88
C THR A 241 -2.54 3.47 -22.69
N ALA A 242 -2.41 3.89 -21.43
CA ALA A 242 -1.50 4.96 -21.04
C ALA A 242 -0.77 4.56 -19.75
N SER A 243 0.45 5.05 -19.58
CA SER A 243 1.26 4.75 -18.39
C SER A 243 1.98 5.98 -17.92
N VAL A 244 2.13 6.09 -16.61
CA VAL A 244 2.96 7.10 -15.97
C VAL A 244 3.87 6.42 -14.94
N THR A 245 5.14 6.82 -14.92
CA THR A 245 6.12 6.37 -13.91
C THR A 245 6.38 7.55 -12.98
N PHE A 246 6.36 7.31 -11.67
CA PHE A 246 6.53 8.32 -10.65
C PHE A 246 7.27 7.77 -9.43
N THR A 247 7.82 8.67 -8.63
CA THR A 247 8.43 8.35 -7.34
C THR A 247 7.69 9.15 -6.28
N PRO A 248 6.89 8.50 -5.41
CA PRO A 248 6.15 9.20 -4.37
C PRO A 248 7.10 9.79 -3.33
N GLU A 249 6.78 10.97 -2.82
CA GLU A 249 7.48 11.59 -1.69
C GLU A 249 6.87 11.16 -0.34
N ASP A 250 5.58 10.80 -0.35
CA ASP A 250 4.80 10.37 0.81
C ASP A 250 4.14 9.02 0.54
N THR A 251 3.65 8.33 1.58
CA THR A 251 2.94 7.05 1.51
C THR A 251 1.62 7.13 0.75
N TYR A 252 1.11 8.33 0.49
CA TYR A 252 -0.13 8.58 -0.25
C TYR A 252 -0.01 9.81 -1.17
N GLY A 253 -0.84 9.85 -2.20
CA GLY A 253 -0.87 10.98 -3.13
C GLY A 253 -1.69 10.69 -4.38
N THR A 254 -1.48 11.50 -5.40
CA THR A 254 -2.15 11.34 -6.69
C THR A 254 -1.18 11.43 -7.85
N VAL A 255 -1.50 10.75 -8.96
CA VAL A 255 -0.79 10.85 -10.23
C VAL A 255 -1.80 10.82 -11.38
N GLU A 256 -1.53 11.52 -12.47
CA GLU A 256 -2.43 11.60 -13.61
C GLU A 256 -1.97 10.69 -14.74
N VAL A 257 -2.90 9.88 -15.27
CA VAL A 257 -2.72 9.06 -16.48
C VAL A 257 -3.56 9.67 -17.58
N THR A 258 -2.93 10.10 -18.68
CA THR A 258 -3.61 10.78 -19.78
C THR A 258 -3.76 9.86 -20.98
N PHE A 259 -4.99 9.69 -21.45
CA PHE A 259 -5.33 8.94 -22.67
C PHE A 259 -5.66 9.93 -23.79
N GLU A 260 -5.03 9.76 -24.95
CA GLU A 260 -5.36 10.47 -26.19
C GLU A 260 -5.90 9.44 -27.20
N PHE A 261 -7.08 9.68 -27.76
CA PHE A 261 -7.73 8.72 -28.66
C PHE A 261 -8.70 9.39 -29.64
N ASP A 262 -9.10 8.65 -30.66
CA ASP A 262 -10.15 9.06 -31.62
C ASP A 262 -11.52 8.63 -31.05
N ALA A 263 -12.32 9.60 -30.62
CA ALA A 263 -13.68 9.41 -30.14
C ALA A 263 -14.77 9.68 -31.19
N SER A 264 -14.41 9.97 -32.43
CA SER A 264 -15.36 10.42 -33.45
C SER A 264 -16.53 9.44 -33.74
N LEU A 265 -16.33 8.15 -33.45
CA LEU A 265 -17.33 7.10 -33.59
C LEU A 265 -17.96 6.62 -32.28
N LEU A 266 -17.63 7.26 -31.14
CA LEU A 266 -18.02 6.84 -29.83
C LEU A 266 -19.15 7.67 -29.19
N ALA A 267 -19.87 8.45 -30.00
CA ALA A 267 -20.97 9.30 -29.51
C ALA A 267 -22.05 8.46 -28.83
N GLY A 268 -22.25 8.70 -27.51
CA GLY A 268 -23.22 7.98 -26.69
C GLY A 268 -22.68 6.72 -26.00
N GLU A 269 -21.41 6.39 -26.20
CA GLU A 269 -20.74 5.31 -25.45
C GLU A 269 -20.26 5.81 -24.09
N GLU A 270 -20.28 4.93 -23.09
CA GLU A 270 -19.67 5.18 -21.78
C GLU A 270 -18.28 4.55 -21.72
N LEU A 271 -17.30 5.34 -21.31
CA LEU A 271 -15.90 4.89 -21.17
C LEU A 271 -15.53 4.81 -19.69
N VAL A 272 -14.62 3.89 -19.38
CA VAL A 272 -14.04 3.72 -18.04
C VAL A 272 -12.55 3.42 -18.17
N ALA A 273 -11.72 3.98 -17.31
CA ALA A 273 -10.30 3.67 -17.19
C ALA A 273 -10.09 2.58 -16.13
N PHE A 274 -9.32 1.53 -16.48
CA PHE A 274 -8.92 0.42 -15.61
C PHE A 274 -7.41 0.38 -15.48
#